data_4389f033697f06e3055ae038985f9526
#
_entry.id   4389f033697f06e3055ae038985f9526
#
_cell.length_a   1.000
_cell.length_b   1.000
_cell.length_c   1.000
_cell.angle_alpha   90.00
_cell.angle_beta   90.00
_cell.angle_gamma   90.00
#
_symmetry.space_group_name_H-M   'P 1'
#
loop_
_entity.id
_entity.type
_entity.pdbx_description
1 polymer ?
#
loop_
_entity_poly.entity_id
_entity_poly.type
_entity_poly.pdbx_seq_one_letter_code
_entity_poly.pdbx_strand_id
1 'polypeptide(L)'
;MRKWLTYFLLSLALFSGTAARAQQVTSDDVVAYARTFLGTPYKLGAVGPKQFDCSSYTRYVYKHFGYELTAYSAVQLREGRPVNSYRDLQKGDLVFFGKRAGVRTIGHVGIVVSVDREKGSFTFIHASVSKGVVEQTSSHPYFMMRYIGARRILPDE
;
A
#
# COMPACT_ATOMS: atom_id res chain seq x y z
N MET A 1 -8.52 16.74 78.49
CA MET A 1 -7.98 15.70 77.59
C MET A 1 -8.73 15.82 76.28
N ARG A 2 -8.16 16.48 75.24
CA ARG A 2 -8.82 16.69 73.92
C ARG A 2 -8.09 15.86 72.90
N LYS A 3 -8.75 14.87 72.34
CA LYS A 3 -8.24 13.99 71.26
C LYS A 3 -8.41 14.67 69.95
N TRP A 4 -7.34 14.98 69.24
CA TRP A 4 -7.33 15.48 67.86
C TRP A 4 -7.36 14.27 66.92
N LEU A 5 -8.47 14.09 66.18
CA LEU A 5 -8.53 13.17 65.06
C LEU A 5 -8.05 13.91 63.80
N THR A 6 -6.88 13.51 63.31
CA THR A 6 -6.37 13.95 62.03
C THR A 6 -6.99 13.09 60.92
N TYR A 7 -7.86 13.68 60.10
CA TYR A 7 -8.36 13.01 58.88
C TYR A 7 -7.31 13.15 57.79
N PHE A 8 -6.75 12.02 57.41
CA PHE A 8 -5.85 11.87 56.27
C PHE A 8 -6.72 11.68 55.02
N LEU A 9 -6.98 12.75 54.27
CA LEU A 9 -7.65 12.66 52.98
C LEU A 9 -6.68 12.13 51.93
N LEU A 10 -6.83 10.85 51.59
CA LEU A 10 -6.13 10.20 50.49
C LEU A 10 -6.78 10.63 49.20
N SER A 11 -6.23 11.64 48.55
CA SER A 11 -6.67 12.02 47.17
C SER A 11 -6.13 11.03 46.17
N LEU A 12 -6.99 10.11 45.76
CA LEU A 12 -6.72 9.17 44.67
C LEU A 12 -6.82 9.93 43.32
N ALA A 13 -5.69 10.42 42.83
CA ALA A 13 -5.62 11.00 41.49
C ALA A 13 -5.81 9.88 40.45
N LEU A 14 -6.99 9.81 39.88
CA LEU A 14 -7.28 8.98 38.70
C LEU A 14 -6.48 9.54 37.52
N PHE A 15 -5.33 8.95 37.28
CA PHE A 15 -4.55 9.19 36.06
C PHE A 15 -5.31 8.53 34.89
N SER A 16 -6.25 9.26 34.28
CA SER A 16 -6.87 8.86 33.02
C SER A 16 -5.81 8.95 31.92
N GLY A 17 -5.00 7.91 31.82
CA GLY A 17 -4.08 7.76 30.69
C GLY A 17 -4.91 7.58 29.39
N THR A 18 -5.12 8.66 28.66
CA THR A 18 -5.53 8.56 27.26
C THR A 18 -4.37 7.91 26.52
N ALA A 19 -4.44 6.59 26.36
CA ALA A 19 -3.56 5.90 25.44
C ALA A 19 -3.79 6.52 24.06
N ALA A 20 -2.83 7.29 23.57
CA ALA A 20 -2.84 7.79 22.20
C ALA A 20 -2.89 6.55 21.30
N ARG A 21 -4.07 6.26 20.73
CA ARG A 21 -4.25 5.19 19.75
C ARG A 21 -3.38 5.58 18.56
N ALA A 22 -2.28 4.85 18.34
CA ALA A 22 -1.47 5.02 17.15
C ALA A 22 -2.42 4.97 15.95
N GLN A 23 -2.44 6.05 15.15
CA GLN A 23 -3.33 6.13 13.99
C GLN A 23 -2.94 5.02 13.03
N GLN A 24 -3.87 4.10 12.77
CA GLN A 24 -3.64 3.00 11.84
C GLN A 24 -3.48 3.58 10.42
N VAL A 25 -2.45 3.15 9.71
CA VAL A 25 -2.20 3.53 8.31
C VAL A 25 -3.35 3.03 7.46
N THR A 26 -3.98 3.92 6.72
CA THR A 26 -5.10 3.61 5.83
C THR A 26 -4.65 3.43 4.37
N SER A 27 -5.49 2.80 3.58
CA SER A 27 -5.29 2.70 2.13
C SER A 27 -5.28 4.08 1.45
N ASP A 28 -6.02 5.05 1.99
CA ASP A 28 -6.03 6.44 1.52
C ASP A 28 -4.68 7.13 1.75
N ASP A 29 -4.04 6.91 2.90
CA ASP A 29 -2.72 7.45 3.20
C ASP A 29 -1.67 6.92 2.20
N VAL A 30 -1.70 5.61 1.94
CA VAL A 30 -0.78 4.96 0.99
C VAL A 30 -0.95 5.55 -0.41
N VAL A 31 -2.18 5.68 -0.89
CA VAL A 31 -2.46 6.21 -2.24
C VAL A 31 -2.12 7.70 -2.32
N ALA A 32 -2.44 8.49 -1.29
CA ALA A 32 -2.08 9.91 -1.25
C ALA A 32 -0.56 10.10 -1.34
N TYR A 33 0.21 9.33 -0.56
CA TYR A 33 1.66 9.38 -0.62
C TYR A 33 2.22 8.88 -1.97
N ALA A 34 1.67 7.79 -2.51
CA ALA A 34 2.06 7.29 -3.83
C ALA A 34 1.90 8.36 -4.92
N ARG A 35 0.82 9.14 -4.89
CA ARG A 35 0.53 10.22 -5.84
C ARG A 35 1.52 11.37 -5.79
N THR A 36 2.23 11.59 -4.70
CA THR A 36 3.26 12.65 -4.61
C THR A 36 4.42 12.43 -5.58
N PHE A 37 4.56 11.21 -6.13
CA PHE A 37 5.59 10.84 -7.10
C PHE A 37 5.12 10.84 -8.55
N LEU A 38 3.89 11.25 -8.85
CA LEU A 38 3.40 11.32 -10.24
C LEU A 38 4.38 12.09 -11.14
N GLY A 39 4.67 11.52 -12.31
CA GLY A 39 5.62 12.09 -13.27
C GLY A 39 7.09 11.76 -12.99
N THR A 40 7.44 11.13 -11.86
CA THR A 40 8.83 10.71 -11.60
C THR A 40 9.29 9.72 -12.66
N PRO A 41 10.47 9.94 -13.30
CA PRO A 41 10.93 9.10 -14.41
C PRO A 41 11.20 7.65 -14.01
N TYR A 42 10.99 6.74 -14.96
CA TYR A 42 11.38 5.33 -14.82
C TYR A 42 12.87 5.13 -15.12
N LYS A 43 13.51 4.30 -14.31
CA LYS A 43 14.83 3.74 -14.62
C LYS A 43 14.95 2.37 -13.96
N LEU A 44 15.28 1.35 -14.75
CA LEU A 44 15.51 0.00 -14.24
C LEU A 44 16.60 -0.01 -13.16
N GLY A 45 16.28 -0.62 -12.01
CA GLY A 45 17.20 -0.70 -10.86
C GLY A 45 17.30 0.58 -10.02
N ALA A 46 16.58 1.66 -10.38
CA ALA A 46 16.52 2.85 -9.54
C ALA A 46 15.62 2.60 -8.31
N VAL A 47 16.04 3.17 -7.17
CA VAL A 47 15.40 2.91 -5.85
C VAL A 47 14.63 4.11 -5.29
N GLY A 48 14.53 5.21 -6.04
CA GLY A 48 13.83 6.43 -5.66
C GLY A 48 14.72 7.43 -4.86
N PRO A 49 14.17 8.63 -4.52
CA PRO A 49 12.91 9.18 -5.00
C PRO A 49 12.98 9.88 -6.37
N LYS A 50 14.19 10.11 -6.95
CA LYS A 50 14.36 10.83 -8.22
C LYS A 50 13.98 10.01 -9.46
N GLN A 51 14.08 8.71 -9.37
CA GLN A 51 13.74 7.74 -10.41
C GLN A 51 13.32 6.43 -9.76
N PHE A 52 12.44 5.66 -10.39
CA PHE A 52 11.97 4.37 -9.89
C PHE A 52 11.94 3.32 -10.99
N ASP A 53 12.16 2.05 -10.64
CA ASP A 53 11.54 0.95 -11.35
C ASP A 53 10.22 0.56 -10.68
N CYS A 54 9.49 -0.42 -11.24
CA CYS A 54 8.14 -0.76 -10.75
C CYS A 54 8.14 -1.28 -9.31
N SER A 55 9.05 -2.16 -8.96
CA SER A 55 9.12 -2.79 -7.63
C SER A 55 9.76 -1.88 -6.58
N SER A 56 10.72 -1.06 -6.97
CA SER A 56 11.31 -0.07 -6.09
C SER A 56 10.30 1.03 -5.72
N TYR A 57 9.43 1.40 -6.66
CA TYR A 57 8.35 2.35 -6.41
C TYR A 57 7.38 1.85 -5.34
N THR A 58 6.84 0.64 -5.51
CA THR A 58 5.93 0.04 -4.51
C THR A 58 6.62 -0.11 -3.16
N ARG A 59 7.87 -0.60 -3.15
CA ARG A 59 8.68 -0.72 -1.94
C ARG A 59 8.87 0.63 -1.24
N TYR A 60 9.20 1.68 -1.98
CA TYR A 60 9.44 3.03 -1.45
C TYR A 60 8.19 3.59 -0.77
N VAL A 61 7.03 3.45 -1.43
CA VAL A 61 5.75 3.90 -0.89
C VAL A 61 5.40 3.17 0.40
N TYR A 62 5.46 1.85 0.41
CA TYR A 62 5.10 1.06 1.58
C TYR A 62 6.08 1.20 2.75
N LYS A 63 7.38 1.37 2.45
CA LYS A 63 8.41 1.62 3.45
C LYS A 63 8.15 2.90 4.26
N HIS A 64 7.61 3.94 3.65
CA HIS A 64 7.22 5.18 4.33
C HIS A 64 6.28 4.92 5.51
N PHE A 65 5.45 3.90 5.41
CA PHE A 65 4.48 3.50 6.43
C PHE A 65 4.96 2.32 7.31
N GLY A 66 6.23 1.94 7.22
CA GLY A 66 6.81 0.88 8.03
C GLY A 66 6.62 -0.54 7.47
N TYR A 67 6.10 -0.70 6.25
CA TYR A 67 5.97 -2.00 5.59
C TYR A 67 7.19 -2.25 4.68
N GLU A 68 8.03 -3.21 5.04
CA GLU A 68 9.21 -3.57 4.25
C GLU A 68 8.83 -4.59 3.16
N LEU A 69 8.93 -4.17 1.91
CA LEU A 69 8.79 -5.04 0.74
C LEU A 69 10.16 -5.35 0.14
N THR A 70 10.29 -6.51 -0.49
CA THR A 70 11.50 -6.88 -1.22
C THR A 70 11.70 -6.02 -2.47
N ALA A 71 12.92 -6.07 -3.04
CA ALA A 71 13.28 -5.27 -4.22
C ALA A 71 12.76 -5.83 -5.55
N TYR A 72 12.15 -7.02 -5.57
CA TYR A 72 11.78 -7.71 -6.80
C TYR A 72 10.29 -8.00 -6.87
N SER A 73 9.62 -7.57 -7.94
CA SER A 73 8.17 -7.75 -8.12
C SER A 73 7.74 -9.23 -8.05
N ALA A 74 8.56 -10.17 -8.55
CA ALA A 74 8.27 -11.59 -8.47
C ALA A 74 8.27 -12.13 -7.03
N VAL A 75 9.04 -11.52 -6.12
CA VAL A 75 9.06 -11.87 -4.70
C VAL A 75 7.94 -11.14 -3.96
N GLN A 76 7.66 -9.88 -4.29
CA GLN A 76 6.52 -9.12 -3.74
C GLN A 76 5.17 -9.85 -3.96
N LEU A 77 5.03 -10.64 -5.03
CA LEU A 77 3.85 -11.49 -5.22
C LEU A 77 3.66 -12.54 -4.11
N ARG A 78 4.65 -12.81 -3.30
CA ARG A 78 4.59 -13.77 -2.18
C ARG A 78 4.44 -13.09 -0.82
N GLU A 79 4.45 -11.77 -0.79
CA GLU A 79 4.34 -10.96 0.43
C GLU A 79 2.89 -10.57 0.70
N GLY A 80 2.57 -10.35 1.96
CA GLY A 80 1.21 -10.02 2.38
C GLY A 80 0.20 -11.16 2.16
N ARG A 81 -1.07 -10.81 2.21
CA ARG A 81 -2.18 -11.77 2.03
C ARG A 81 -2.59 -11.87 0.56
N PRO A 82 -2.89 -13.07 0.04
CA PRO A 82 -3.41 -13.22 -1.31
C PRO A 82 -4.80 -12.59 -1.43
N VAL A 83 -5.04 -11.88 -2.53
CA VAL A 83 -6.37 -11.45 -2.95
C VAL A 83 -6.83 -12.43 -4.02
N ASN A 84 -7.73 -13.33 -3.65
CA ASN A 84 -8.06 -14.51 -4.46
C ASN A 84 -8.98 -14.21 -5.63
N SER A 85 -9.72 -13.12 -5.57
CA SER A 85 -10.64 -12.71 -6.63
C SER A 85 -10.38 -11.26 -7.01
N TYR A 86 -10.50 -10.98 -8.29
CA TYR A 86 -10.51 -9.62 -8.82
C TYR A 86 -11.61 -8.74 -8.18
N ARG A 87 -12.70 -9.36 -7.74
CA ARG A 87 -13.82 -8.70 -7.05
C ARG A 87 -13.47 -8.28 -5.63
N ASP A 88 -12.45 -8.91 -5.02
CA ASP A 88 -12.01 -8.64 -3.65
C ASP A 88 -10.92 -7.57 -3.59
N LEU A 89 -10.50 -7.03 -4.74
CA LEU A 89 -9.53 -5.95 -4.80
C LEU A 89 -10.01 -4.73 -4.01
N GLN A 90 -9.07 -4.11 -3.32
CA GLN A 90 -9.28 -2.88 -2.56
C GLN A 90 -8.17 -1.87 -2.89
N LYS A 91 -8.45 -0.61 -2.60
CA LYS A 91 -7.43 0.45 -2.61
C LYS A 91 -6.23 0.03 -1.77
N GLY A 92 -5.02 0.31 -2.25
CA GLY A 92 -3.79 -0.08 -1.58
C GLY A 92 -3.30 -1.50 -1.91
N ASP A 93 -4.09 -2.38 -2.52
CA ASP A 93 -3.58 -3.70 -2.92
C ASP A 93 -2.45 -3.58 -3.96
N LEU A 94 -1.46 -4.46 -3.88
CA LEU A 94 -0.49 -4.64 -4.95
C LEU A 94 -1.10 -5.49 -6.06
N VAL A 95 -0.97 -5.06 -7.31
CA VAL A 95 -1.40 -5.79 -8.50
C VAL A 95 -0.21 -6.13 -9.38
N PHE A 96 -0.20 -7.37 -9.88
CA PHE A 96 0.94 -7.94 -10.59
C PHE A 96 0.56 -8.33 -12.01
N PHE A 97 1.49 -8.07 -12.94
CA PHE A 97 1.29 -8.32 -14.36
C PHE A 97 2.45 -9.12 -14.94
N GLY A 98 2.14 -9.99 -15.89
CA GLY A 98 3.11 -10.80 -16.61
C GLY A 98 3.98 -9.97 -17.55
N LYS A 99 5.18 -10.47 -17.83
CA LYS A 99 6.08 -9.89 -18.84
C LYS A 99 5.43 -9.81 -20.22
N ARG A 100 4.58 -10.77 -20.55
CA ARG A 100 3.82 -10.87 -21.82
C ARG A 100 2.43 -11.43 -21.53
N ALA A 101 1.49 -11.22 -22.47
CA ALA A 101 0.17 -11.83 -22.42
C ALA A 101 0.28 -13.36 -22.32
N GLY A 102 -0.53 -13.97 -21.47
CA GLY A 102 -0.56 -15.41 -21.26
C GLY A 102 0.65 -16.01 -20.51
N VAL A 103 1.63 -15.19 -20.14
CA VAL A 103 2.84 -15.66 -19.42
C VAL A 103 2.74 -15.29 -17.94
N ARG A 104 2.87 -16.26 -17.06
CA ARG A 104 2.78 -16.08 -15.60
C ARG A 104 4.08 -15.59 -14.93
N THR A 105 5.15 -15.38 -15.70
CA THR A 105 6.38 -14.78 -15.17
C THR A 105 6.11 -13.30 -14.88
N ILE A 106 6.22 -12.90 -13.60
CA ILE A 106 6.01 -11.52 -13.17
C ILE A 106 7.02 -10.60 -13.86
N GLY A 107 6.50 -9.51 -14.39
CA GLY A 107 7.29 -8.46 -15.04
C GLY A 107 6.96 -7.06 -14.56
N HIS A 108 5.87 -6.90 -13.80
CA HIS A 108 5.42 -5.58 -13.39
C HIS A 108 4.55 -5.63 -12.13
N VAL A 109 4.53 -4.52 -11.40
CA VAL A 109 3.72 -4.34 -10.19
C VAL A 109 3.25 -2.87 -10.08
N GLY A 110 2.08 -2.67 -9.49
CA GLY A 110 1.53 -1.35 -9.15
C GLY A 110 0.65 -1.42 -7.91
N ILE A 111 0.16 -0.27 -7.47
CA ILE A 111 -0.71 -0.10 -6.29
C ILE A 111 -2.10 0.29 -6.77
N VAL A 112 -3.14 -0.40 -6.31
CA VAL A 112 -4.54 -0.07 -6.63
C VAL A 112 -4.91 1.28 -6.01
N VAL A 113 -5.44 2.16 -6.83
CA VAL A 113 -5.92 3.50 -6.45
C VAL A 113 -7.43 3.49 -6.22
N SER A 114 -8.17 2.82 -7.09
CA SER A 114 -9.62 2.69 -6.99
C SER A 114 -10.11 1.45 -7.70
N VAL A 115 -11.28 0.96 -7.30
CA VAL A 115 -11.93 -0.21 -7.91
C VAL A 115 -13.32 0.21 -8.40
N ASP A 116 -13.58 -0.03 -9.69
CA ASP A 116 -14.90 0.12 -10.30
C ASP A 116 -15.56 -1.27 -10.38
N ARG A 117 -16.43 -1.57 -9.42
CA ARG A 117 -17.09 -2.88 -9.31
C ARG A 117 -18.15 -3.11 -10.38
N GLU A 118 -18.75 -2.03 -10.91
CA GLU A 118 -19.76 -2.12 -11.96
C GLU A 118 -19.11 -2.51 -13.28
N LYS A 119 -17.98 -1.89 -13.61
CA LYS A 119 -17.23 -2.21 -14.83
C LYS A 119 -16.29 -3.39 -14.68
N GLY A 120 -16.09 -3.92 -13.47
CA GLY A 120 -15.11 -4.96 -13.20
C GLY A 120 -13.68 -4.51 -13.53
N SER A 121 -13.34 -3.26 -13.25
CA SER A 121 -12.02 -2.68 -13.54
C SER A 121 -11.45 -1.97 -12.32
N PHE A 122 -10.17 -1.68 -12.36
CA PHE A 122 -9.51 -0.86 -11.34
C PHE A 122 -8.53 0.12 -11.98
N THR A 123 -8.27 1.22 -11.28
CA THR A 123 -7.17 2.14 -11.56
C THR A 123 -6.02 1.81 -10.62
N PHE A 124 -4.81 1.85 -11.11
CA PHE A 124 -3.60 1.61 -10.34
C PHE A 124 -2.51 2.61 -10.70
N ILE A 125 -1.65 2.91 -9.72
CA ILE A 125 -0.47 3.77 -9.88
C ILE A 125 0.78 2.90 -9.92
N HIS A 126 1.68 3.19 -10.85
CA HIS A 126 2.90 2.41 -11.07
C HIS A 126 3.99 3.21 -11.77
N ALA A 127 5.24 2.76 -11.69
CA ALA A 127 6.33 3.31 -12.50
C ALA A 127 6.32 2.65 -13.88
N SER A 128 5.77 3.37 -14.87
CA SER A 128 5.71 2.95 -16.27
C SER A 128 7.05 3.20 -16.97
N VAL A 129 7.52 2.23 -17.75
CA VAL A 129 8.78 2.35 -18.52
C VAL A 129 8.78 3.58 -19.44
N SER A 130 7.63 3.89 -20.05
CA SER A 130 7.53 4.97 -21.06
C SER A 130 6.99 6.29 -20.52
N LYS A 131 6.32 6.28 -19.33
CA LYS A 131 5.60 7.45 -18.82
C LYS A 131 6.07 7.90 -17.43
N GLY A 132 6.97 7.12 -16.80
CA GLY A 132 7.28 7.33 -15.38
C GLY A 132 6.13 6.93 -14.47
N VAL A 133 6.08 7.48 -13.26
CA VAL A 133 4.99 7.19 -12.31
C VAL A 133 3.68 7.79 -12.84
N VAL A 134 2.69 6.93 -13.02
CA VAL A 134 1.42 7.28 -13.68
C VAL A 134 0.27 6.40 -13.16
N GLU A 135 -0.95 6.93 -13.19
CA GLU A 135 -2.17 6.14 -13.01
C GLU A 135 -2.66 5.62 -14.35
N GLN A 136 -3.03 4.34 -14.39
CA GLN A 136 -3.61 3.69 -15.57
C GLN A 136 -4.75 2.74 -15.15
N THR A 137 -5.63 2.45 -16.11
CA THR A 137 -6.75 1.52 -15.87
C THR A 137 -6.42 0.11 -16.32
N SER A 138 -6.91 -0.86 -15.55
CA SER A 138 -6.81 -2.29 -15.86
C SER A 138 -7.62 -2.70 -17.10
N SER A 139 -8.61 -1.90 -17.50
CA SER A 139 -9.43 -2.14 -18.70
C SER A 139 -8.66 -1.97 -20.01
N HIS A 140 -7.47 -1.36 -19.98
CA HIS A 140 -6.62 -1.30 -21.15
C HIS A 140 -6.15 -2.73 -21.53
N PRO A 141 -6.29 -3.18 -22.79
CA PRO A 141 -6.00 -4.55 -23.23
C PRO A 141 -4.61 -5.05 -22.81
N TYR A 142 -3.63 -4.18 -22.79
CA TYR A 142 -2.27 -4.50 -22.33
C TYR A 142 -2.23 -5.07 -20.91
N PHE A 143 -2.96 -4.47 -19.96
CA PHE A 143 -2.98 -4.90 -18.56
C PHE A 143 -3.96 -6.06 -18.34
N MET A 144 -5.13 -6.00 -18.98
CA MET A 144 -6.14 -7.05 -18.88
C MET A 144 -5.55 -8.43 -19.24
N MET A 145 -4.81 -8.53 -20.35
CA MET A 145 -4.20 -9.77 -20.79
C MET A 145 -2.98 -10.22 -19.97
N ARG A 146 -2.46 -9.38 -19.11
CA ARG A 146 -1.23 -9.63 -18.33
C ARG A 146 -1.47 -9.77 -16.83
N TYR A 147 -2.67 -9.49 -16.35
CA TYR A 147 -2.98 -9.61 -14.92
C TYR A 147 -2.73 -11.03 -14.42
N ILE A 148 -1.99 -11.13 -13.30
CA ILE A 148 -1.62 -12.43 -12.70
C ILE A 148 -2.28 -12.60 -11.34
N GLY A 149 -2.37 -11.56 -10.54
CA GLY A 149 -2.91 -11.62 -9.19
C GLY A 149 -2.64 -10.37 -8.38
N ALA A 150 -3.04 -10.42 -7.13
CA ALA A 150 -2.86 -9.29 -6.21
C ALA A 150 -2.49 -9.73 -4.80
N ARG A 151 -1.94 -8.81 -4.02
CA ARG A 151 -1.55 -8.97 -2.62
C ARG A 151 -1.99 -7.78 -1.79
N ARG A 152 -2.49 -8.04 -0.59
CA ARG A 152 -2.82 -7.03 0.41
C ARG A 152 -1.74 -6.97 1.45
N ILE A 153 -1.12 -5.79 1.58
CA ILE A 153 -0.04 -5.51 2.52
C ILE A 153 -0.61 -4.90 3.81
N LEU A 154 -1.58 -4.02 3.68
CA LEU A 154 -2.25 -3.39 4.82
C LEU A 154 -3.10 -4.42 5.59
N PRO A 155 -3.27 -4.25 6.92
CA PRO A 155 -4.27 -4.99 7.68
C PRO A 155 -5.69 -4.66 7.16
N ASP A 156 -6.67 -5.45 7.58
CA ASP A 156 -8.08 -5.12 7.31
C ASP A 156 -8.47 -3.84 8.06
N GLU A 157 -9.14 -2.94 7.37
CA GLU A 157 -9.73 -1.72 7.95
C GLU A 157 -11.01 -2.05 8.71
#